data_08f79df1efd9c0be1bfd4f80fda28a55
#
_entry.id   08f79df1efd9c0be1bfd4f80fda28a55
#
_cell.length_a   1.000
_cell.length_b   1.000
_cell.length_c   1.000
_cell.angle_alpha   90.00
_cell.angle_beta   90.00
_cell.angle_gamma   90.00
#
_symmetry.space_group_name_H-M   'P 1'
#
loop_
_entity.id
_entity.type
_entity.pdbx_description
1 polymer ?
#
loop_
_entity_poly.entity_id
_entity_poly.type
_entity_poly.pdbx_seq_one_letter_code
_entity_poly.pdbx_strand_id
1 'polypeptide(L)'
;MPVLSRRVTAAALSLAAGALAAGALVACAAGEDASTGPVASGRGTLAIQLTDAPFPFDSVKSVDVFVVRVDAKITESDSADAASNTGDDDKRQGGWTTVAEPKAKFDLLALRDGKTAPLGQASLPAGTYKSVRLIIDPAQSSITLKSGAVLGAGSEPGIKFPSAGQSGLKVQLDRDVRVGADSTSRLVIDFDVGESFVMRGNAMRSGLLFKPVLRASAR
;
A
#
# COMPACT_ATOMS: atom_id res chain seq x y z
N MET A 1 25.90 -69.57 0.84
CA MET A 1 26.77 -70.07 -0.25
C MET A 1 26.72 -69.07 -1.39
N PRO A 2 27.78 -68.91 -2.06
CA PRO A 2 29.02 -68.22 -1.72
C PRO A 2 29.29 -67.06 -2.72
N VAL A 3 30.08 -66.15 -2.36
CA VAL A 3 31.51 -66.05 -2.66
C VAL A 3 31.80 -64.99 -3.75
N LEU A 4 32.56 -64.09 -3.38
CA LEU A 4 33.90 -63.61 -3.80
C LEU A 4 33.85 -62.62 -4.99
N SER A 5 34.47 -61.55 -4.90
CA SER A 5 35.84 -61.22 -4.57
C SER A 5 36.47 -60.34 -5.68
N ARG A 6 37.24 -59.43 -5.23
CA ARG A 6 38.57 -58.94 -5.67
C ARG A 6 38.61 -57.66 -6.48
N ARG A 7 39.20 -56.64 -5.86
CA ARG A 7 40.63 -56.27 -5.88
C ARG A 7 41.04 -55.86 -7.32
N VAL A 8 41.86 -54.91 -7.60
CA VAL A 8 42.98 -54.22 -6.95
C VAL A 8 43.54 -53.22 -8.00
N THR A 9 44.19 -52.23 -7.54
CA THR A 9 45.44 -51.53 -7.78
C THR A 9 45.40 -50.38 -8.81
N ALA A 10 45.88 -49.33 -8.42
CA ALA A 10 47.14 -48.72 -8.08
C ALA A 10 47.71 -47.82 -9.17
N ALA A 11 47.97 -46.64 -8.75
CA ALA A 11 49.15 -45.80 -8.91
C ALA A 11 49.71 -45.51 -10.32
N ALA A 12 49.88 -44.26 -10.59
CA ALA A 12 51.17 -43.74 -11.03
C ALA A 12 51.22 -42.18 -10.94
N LEU A 13 52.19 -41.78 -10.27
CA LEU A 13 52.80 -40.48 -10.05
C LEU A 13 53.48 -40.01 -11.33
N SER A 14 53.34 -38.77 -11.75
CA SER A 14 54.27 -38.08 -12.62
C SER A 14 54.32 -36.59 -12.35
N LEU A 15 55.41 -36.16 -11.79
CA LEU A 15 55.88 -34.77 -11.74
C LEU A 15 56.36 -34.36 -13.15
N ALA A 16 56.05 -33.15 -13.52
CA ALA A 16 56.89 -32.37 -14.40
C ALA A 16 56.65 -30.84 -14.14
N ALA A 17 57.76 -30.23 -13.87
CA ALA A 17 57.97 -28.84 -13.62
C ALA A 17 57.99 -28.02 -14.94
N GLY A 18 57.67 -26.75 -14.88
CA GLY A 18 58.29 -25.81 -15.79
C GLY A 18 57.45 -24.65 -16.28
N ALA A 19 57.95 -23.48 -16.01
CA ALA A 19 57.94 -22.25 -16.78
C ALA A 19 57.00 -21.12 -16.36
N LEU A 20 57.64 -20.09 -15.81
CA LEU A 20 57.24 -18.72 -15.71
C LEU A 20 56.83 -18.11 -17.06
N ALA A 21 55.74 -17.39 -17.09
CA ALA A 21 55.56 -16.27 -18.05
C ALA A 21 54.82 -15.12 -17.33
N ALA A 22 55.53 -14.03 -17.22
CA ALA A 22 55.02 -12.73 -16.82
C ALA A 22 54.10 -12.15 -17.90
N GLY A 23 53.07 -11.41 -17.52
CA GLY A 23 52.47 -10.55 -18.48
C GLY A 23 51.03 -10.13 -18.19
N ALA A 24 50.88 -8.85 -17.99
CA ALA A 24 49.71 -8.04 -18.14
C ALA A 24 48.74 -7.86 -16.96
N LEU A 25 49.04 -6.83 -16.19
CA LEU A 25 48.06 -6.03 -15.46
C LEU A 25 47.07 -5.43 -16.45
N VAL A 26 45.88 -6.01 -16.52
CA VAL A 26 44.70 -5.32 -17.03
C VAL A 26 43.98 -4.73 -15.82
N ALA A 27 44.16 -3.44 -15.60
CA ALA A 27 43.32 -2.68 -14.74
C ALA A 27 41.93 -2.62 -15.38
N CYS A 28 41.03 -3.52 -15.02
CA CYS A 28 39.61 -3.32 -15.24
C CYS A 28 39.15 -2.24 -14.31
N ALA A 29 38.83 -1.08 -14.88
CA ALA A 29 38.08 -0.04 -14.24
C ALA A 29 36.86 -0.66 -13.58
N ALA A 30 36.72 -0.44 -12.28
CA ALA A 30 35.51 -0.72 -11.55
C ALA A 30 34.43 0.21 -12.13
N GLY A 31 33.66 -0.30 -13.07
CA GLY A 31 32.33 0.20 -13.32
C GLY A 31 31.54 -0.09 -12.05
N GLU A 32 31.08 0.94 -11.39
CA GLU A 32 30.04 0.82 -10.38
C GLU A 32 28.81 0.27 -11.09
N ASP A 33 28.73 -1.05 -11.11
CA ASP A 33 27.48 -1.75 -11.41
C ASP A 33 26.48 -1.30 -10.37
N ALA A 34 25.61 -0.39 -10.77
CA ALA A 34 24.37 -0.16 -10.05
C ALA A 34 23.74 -1.55 -9.87
N SER A 35 23.84 -2.06 -8.65
CA SER A 35 23.24 -3.32 -8.24
C SER A 35 21.73 -3.20 -8.46
N THR A 36 21.27 -3.56 -9.64
CA THR A 36 19.91 -4.00 -9.87
C THR A 36 19.76 -5.29 -9.06
N GLY A 37 19.43 -5.13 -7.79
CA GLY A 37 19.07 -6.27 -6.94
C GLY A 37 17.96 -7.04 -7.65
N PRO A 38 17.93 -8.36 -7.52
CA PRO A 38 16.91 -9.17 -8.18
C PRO A 38 15.54 -8.63 -7.84
N VAL A 39 14.77 -8.27 -8.86
CA VAL A 39 13.34 -7.95 -8.71
C VAL A 39 12.71 -9.16 -8.04
N ALA A 40 12.14 -8.94 -6.87
CA ALA A 40 11.53 -10.01 -6.09
C ALA A 40 10.34 -10.55 -6.90
N SER A 41 10.55 -11.63 -7.63
CA SER A 41 9.47 -12.37 -8.26
C SER A 41 8.69 -13.09 -7.17
N GLY A 42 7.36 -12.91 -7.15
CA GLY A 42 6.50 -13.52 -6.15
C GLY A 42 5.34 -12.61 -5.73
N ARG A 43 4.60 -13.07 -4.74
CA ARG A 43 3.48 -12.33 -4.17
C ARG A 43 3.67 -12.18 -2.67
N GLY A 44 3.23 -11.05 -2.13
CA GLY A 44 3.16 -10.81 -0.70
C GLY A 44 1.78 -10.27 -0.30
N THR A 45 1.55 -10.10 0.98
CA THR A 45 0.29 -9.57 1.50
C THR A 45 0.46 -8.09 1.86
N LEU A 46 -0.46 -7.25 1.40
CA LEU A 46 -0.62 -5.88 1.88
C LEU A 46 -1.89 -5.81 2.74
N ALA A 47 -1.72 -5.56 4.03
CA ALA A 47 -2.81 -5.32 4.97
C ALA A 47 -2.95 -3.82 5.23
N ILE A 48 -4.17 -3.29 5.11
CA ILE A 48 -4.47 -1.86 5.28
C ILE A 48 -5.38 -1.64 6.47
N GLN A 49 -5.02 -0.66 7.30
CA GLN A 49 -5.77 -0.22 8.47
C GLN A 49 -6.07 1.27 8.38
N LEU A 50 -7.17 1.69 8.98
CA LEU A 50 -7.61 3.08 9.09
C LEU A 50 -7.48 3.56 10.54
N THR A 51 -7.03 4.77 10.73
CA THR A 51 -7.00 5.50 12.01
C THR A 51 -7.42 6.95 11.77
N ASP A 52 -7.59 7.73 12.83
CA ASP A 52 -7.91 9.15 12.77
C ASP A 52 -7.01 9.96 13.70
N ALA A 53 -6.63 11.14 13.25
CA ALA A 53 -5.98 12.15 14.07
C ALA A 53 -6.98 12.81 15.03
N PRO A 54 -6.52 13.40 16.17
CA PRO A 54 -7.41 14.07 17.12
C PRO A 54 -8.21 15.19 16.47
N PHE A 55 -9.52 15.18 16.72
CA PHE A 55 -10.48 16.14 16.15
C PHE A 55 -11.01 17.10 17.25
N PRO A 56 -10.87 18.43 17.08
CA PRO A 56 -11.11 19.39 18.17
C PRO A 56 -12.57 19.84 18.33
N PHE A 57 -13.55 19.28 17.62
CA PHE A 57 -14.94 19.74 17.69
C PHE A 57 -15.76 19.01 18.73
N ASP A 58 -15.91 19.63 19.91
CA ASP A 58 -16.74 19.11 21.00
C ASP A 58 -18.22 18.91 20.66
N SER A 59 -18.71 19.56 19.62
CA SER A 59 -20.11 19.47 19.17
C SER A 59 -20.40 18.24 18.28
N VAL A 60 -19.36 17.51 17.83
CA VAL A 60 -19.52 16.34 16.96
C VAL A 60 -19.67 15.07 17.78
N LYS A 61 -20.60 14.21 17.38
CA LYS A 61 -20.87 12.91 17.98
C LYS A 61 -20.16 11.78 17.22
N SER A 62 -20.28 11.78 15.88
CA SER A 62 -19.60 10.82 15.01
C SER A 62 -19.25 11.44 13.66
N VAL A 63 -18.21 10.91 13.02
CA VAL A 63 -17.84 11.20 11.63
C VAL A 63 -17.78 9.88 10.88
N ASP A 64 -18.86 9.60 10.18
CA ASP A 64 -19.06 8.34 9.47
C ASP A 64 -18.61 8.46 8.02
N VAL A 65 -17.61 7.69 7.63
CA VAL A 65 -17.14 7.59 6.24
C VAL A 65 -17.42 6.19 5.72
N PHE A 66 -18.16 6.11 4.61
CA PHE A 66 -18.42 4.83 3.94
C PHE A 66 -17.31 4.55 2.94
N VAL A 67 -16.46 3.58 3.24
CA VAL A 67 -15.36 3.14 2.39
C VAL A 67 -15.85 2.05 1.45
N VAL A 68 -15.80 2.34 0.15
CA VAL A 68 -16.17 1.39 -0.92
C VAL A 68 -15.02 0.43 -1.18
N ARG A 69 -13.82 1.00 -1.47
CA ARG A 69 -12.65 0.20 -1.77
C ARG A 69 -11.34 0.98 -1.54
N VAL A 70 -10.25 0.24 -1.46
CA VAL A 70 -8.89 0.77 -1.41
C VAL A 70 -8.09 0.17 -2.56
N ASP A 71 -7.43 1.04 -3.33
CA ASP A 71 -6.58 0.64 -4.45
C ASP A 71 -5.14 1.08 -4.20
N ALA A 72 -4.19 0.28 -4.67
CA ALA A 72 -2.76 0.61 -4.69
C ALA A 72 -2.20 0.54 -6.11
N LYS A 73 -1.20 1.36 -6.41
CA LYS A 73 -0.54 1.41 -7.71
C LYS A 73 0.94 1.06 -7.57
N ILE A 74 1.36 0.01 -8.27
CA ILE A 74 2.75 -0.42 -8.35
C ILE A 74 3.57 0.55 -9.20
N THR A 75 4.88 0.63 -9.00
CA THR A 75 5.78 1.41 -9.86
C THR A 75 5.86 0.80 -11.26
N GLU A 76 6.10 1.65 -12.25
CA GLU A 76 6.21 1.17 -13.65
C GLU A 76 7.40 0.22 -13.86
N SER A 77 8.50 0.41 -13.13
CA SER A 77 9.65 -0.49 -13.15
C SER A 77 9.32 -1.91 -12.69
N ASP A 78 8.39 -2.04 -11.74
CA ASP A 78 7.97 -3.32 -11.17
C ASP A 78 6.74 -3.90 -11.91
N SER A 79 6.15 -3.11 -12.83
CA SER A 79 4.91 -3.48 -13.53
C SER A 79 5.13 -4.54 -14.62
N ALA A 80 6.32 -4.60 -15.20
CA ALA A 80 6.63 -5.53 -16.28
C ALA A 80 6.54 -6.99 -15.82
N ASP A 81 7.04 -7.28 -14.62
CA ASP A 81 6.98 -8.62 -14.03
C ASP A 81 5.60 -8.95 -13.43
N ALA A 82 4.86 -7.91 -13.03
CA ALA A 82 3.51 -8.07 -12.49
C ALA A 82 2.47 -8.43 -13.56
N ALA A 83 2.71 -8.06 -14.81
CA ALA A 83 1.77 -8.30 -15.93
C ALA A 83 1.73 -9.77 -16.34
N SER A 84 2.78 -10.56 -16.13
CA SER A 84 2.88 -11.94 -16.60
C SER A 84 2.14 -12.98 -15.74
N ASN A 85 1.66 -12.61 -14.53
CA ASN A 85 1.22 -13.59 -13.54
C ASN A 85 -0.23 -13.46 -13.04
N THR A 86 -1.09 -12.69 -13.70
CA THR A 86 -2.45 -12.48 -13.15
C THR A 86 -3.55 -12.59 -14.18
N GLY A 87 -4.35 -13.64 -14.06
CA GLY A 87 -5.63 -13.82 -14.76
C GLY A 87 -6.80 -12.98 -14.21
N ASP A 88 -6.54 -11.93 -13.43
CA ASP A 88 -7.57 -11.05 -12.85
C ASP A 88 -7.49 -9.64 -13.46
N ASP A 89 -7.78 -9.54 -14.77
CA ASP A 89 -7.79 -8.27 -15.51
C ASP A 89 -8.88 -7.29 -15.02
N ASP A 90 -9.95 -7.78 -14.42
CA ASP A 90 -11.09 -6.97 -13.92
C ASP A 90 -10.74 -6.07 -12.72
N LYS A 91 -9.66 -6.35 -12.00
CA LYS A 91 -9.24 -5.56 -10.83
C LYS A 91 -8.20 -4.48 -11.15
N ARG A 92 -7.74 -4.40 -12.40
CA ARG A 92 -6.72 -3.45 -12.84
C ARG A 92 -7.31 -2.40 -13.77
N GLN A 93 -7.54 -1.22 -13.27
CA GLN A 93 -7.94 -0.08 -14.08
C GLN A 93 -6.84 1.00 -14.02
N GLY A 94 -6.13 1.19 -15.13
CA GLY A 94 -5.07 2.20 -15.23
C GLY A 94 -3.88 1.98 -14.30
N GLY A 95 -3.45 0.72 -14.12
CA GLY A 95 -2.34 0.34 -13.23
C GLY A 95 -2.68 0.35 -11.74
N TRP A 96 -3.94 0.55 -11.36
CA TRP A 96 -4.44 0.41 -10.01
C TRP A 96 -4.88 -1.02 -9.75
N THR A 97 -4.51 -1.56 -8.60
CA THR A 97 -4.94 -2.88 -8.13
C THR A 97 -5.77 -2.71 -6.86
N THR A 98 -6.94 -3.33 -6.82
CA THR A 98 -7.78 -3.31 -5.63
C THR A 98 -7.16 -4.17 -4.52
N VAL A 99 -6.96 -3.54 -3.36
CA VAL A 99 -6.42 -4.21 -2.17
C VAL A 99 -7.53 -4.68 -1.25
N ALA A 100 -8.59 -3.88 -1.11
CA ALA A 100 -9.70 -4.19 -0.23
C ALA A 100 -11.00 -3.54 -0.72
N GLU A 101 -12.11 -4.21 -0.49
CA GLU A 101 -13.47 -3.69 -0.71
C GLU A 101 -14.30 -3.86 0.56
N PRO A 102 -14.06 -3.05 1.60
CA PRO A 102 -14.78 -3.20 2.85
C PRO A 102 -16.27 -2.96 2.71
N LYS A 103 -16.70 -2.03 1.81
CA LYS A 103 -18.10 -1.65 1.60
C LYS A 103 -18.82 -1.43 2.93
N ALA A 104 -18.15 -0.70 3.82
CA ALA A 104 -18.56 -0.52 5.21
C ALA A 104 -18.37 0.92 5.67
N LYS A 105 -19.12 1.28 6.69
CA LYS A 105 -19.05 2.56 7.37
C LYS A 105 -18.07 2.50 8.54
N PHE A 106 -17.24 3.52 8.67
CA PHE A 106 -16.27 3.68 9.74
C PHE A 106 -16.52 5.01 10.45
N ASP A 107 -16.75 4.95 11.77
CA ASP A 107 -16.76 6.17 12.60
C ASP A 107 -15.32 6.55 12.94
N LEU A 108 -14.83 7.60 12.29
CA LEU A 108 -13.46 8.05 12.44
C LEU A 108 -13.17 8.51 13.87
N LEU A 109 -14.13 9.12 14.58
CA LEU A 109 -13.92 9.54 15.97
C LEU A 109 -13.70 8.37 16.93
N ALA A 110 -14.17 7.17 16.58
CA ALA A 110 -13.90 5.96 17.34
C ALA A 110 -12.47 5.41 17.13
N LEU A 111 -11.76 5.90 16.10
CA LEU A 111 -10.42 5.44 15.72
C LEU A 111 -9.29 6.37 16.23
N ARG A 112 -9.59 7.29 17.11
CA ARG A 112 -8.62 8.18 17.74
C ARG A 112 -7.73 7.44 18.73
N ASP A 113 -6.68 8.11 19.19
CA ASP A 113 -5.77 7.62 20.24
C ASP A 113 -5.07 6.32 19.87
N GLY A 114 -4.69 6.19 18.59
CA GLY A 114 -3.96 5.02 18.08
C GLY A 114 -4.81 3.77 17.83
N LYS A 115 -6.13 3.88 17.97
CA LYS A 115 -7.05 2.81 17.56
C LYS A 115 -7.09 2.71 16.05
N THR A 116 -7.18 1.50 15.54
CA THR A 116 -7.25 1.23 14.11
C THR A 116 -8.41 0.31 13.78
N ALA A 117 -8.99 0.50 12.60
CA ALA A 117 -9.94 -0.45 12.01
C ALA A 117 -9.33 -1.10 10.76
N PRO A 118 -9.45 -2.42 10.60
CA PRO A 118 -8.97 -3.08 9.39
C PRO A 118 -9.88 -2.70 8.20
N LEU A 119 -9.27 -2.24 7.11
CA LEU A 119 -9.96 -2.05 5.83
C LEU A 119 -9.96 -3.33 5.01
N GLY A 120 -8.97 -4.18 5.18
CA GLY A 120 -8.80 -5.45 4.49
C GLY A 120 -7.36 -5.70 4.08
N GLN A 121 -7.16 -6.77 3.31
CA GLN A 121 -5.86 -7.17 2.81
C GLN A 121 -5.98 -7.92 1.49
N ALA A 122 -4.93 -7.90 0.68
CA ALA A 122 -4.83 -8.71 -0.53
C ALA A 122 -3.43 -9.25 -0.75
N SER A 123 -3.34 -10.36 -1.47
CA SER A 123 -2.10 -10.83 -2.06
C SER A 123 -1.81 -10.02 -3.32
N LEU A 124 -0.68 -9.32 -3.32
CA LEU A 124 -0.24 -8.45 -4.42
C LEU A 124 1.10 -8.95 -4.99
N PRO A 125 1.45 -8.61 -6.24
CA PRO A 125 2.80 -8.80 -6.74
C PRO A 125 3.83 -8.17 -5.81
N ALA A 126 4.94 -8.86 -5.56
CA ALA A 126 6.04 -8.27 -4.84
C ALA A 126 6.58 -7.07 -5.62
N GLY A 127 6.88 -5.97 -4.94
CA GLY A 127 7.31 -4.75 -5.60
C GLY A 127 7.06 -3.50 -4.75
N THR A 128 7.26 -2.35 -5.37
CA THR A 128 7.14 -1.04 -4.74
C THR A 128 5.85 -0.34 -5.18
N TYR A 129 5.04 0.06 -4.22
CA TYR A 129 3.78 0.76 -4.43
C TYR A 129 3.93 2.22 -4.02
N LYS A 130 3.77 3.14 -4.99
CA LYS A 130 3.98 4.60 -4.80
C LYS A 130 2.70 5.38 -4.57
N SER A 131 1.55 4.78 -4.81
CA SER A 131 0.28 5.46 -4.66
C SER A 131 -0.76 4.53 -4.07
N VAL A 132 -1.53 5.08 -3.15
CA VAL A 132 -2.73 4.46 -2.58
C VAL A 132 -3.87 5.45 -2.70
N ARG A 133 -5.08 4.96 -2.95
CA ARG A 133 -6.29 5.77 -2.95
C ARG A 133 -7.42 5.07 -2.23
N LEU A 134 -8.24 5.87 -1.58
CA LEU A 134 -9.44 5.45 -0.89
C LEU A 134 -10.67 5.91 -1.69
N ILE A 135 -11.53 4.98 -2.06
CA ILE A 135 -12.80 5.31 -2.71
C ILE A 135 -13.88 5.31 -1.64
N ILE A 136 -14.58 6.43 -1.50
CA ILE A 136 -15.68 6.57 -0.54
C ILE A 136 -17.00 6.80 -1.26
N ASP A 137 -18.10 6.50 -0.57
CA ASP A 137 -19.45 6.88 -1.02
C ASP A 137 -19.92 8.12 -0.25
N PRO A 138 -19.98 9.28 -0.90
CA PRO A 138 -20.45 10.52 -0.29
C PRO A 138 -21.90 10.44 0.22
N ALA A 139 -22.77 9.68 -0.46
CA ALA A 139 -24.18 9.57 -0.09
C ALA A 139 -24.39 8.81 1.22
N GLN A 140 -23.46 7.91 1.54
CA GLN A 140 -23.49 7.11 2.77
C GLN A 140 -22.58 7.66 3.89
N SER A 141 -21.86 8.77 3.60
CA SER A 141 -20.95 9.42 4.54
C SER A 141 -21.61 10.63 5.19
N SER A 142 -21.43 10.83 6.49
CA SER A 142 -22.09 11.89 7.24
C SER A 142 -21.35 12.28 8.51
N ILE A 143 -21.65 13.48 9.03
CA ILE A 143 -21.27 13.95 10.36
C ILE A 143 -22.53 14.07 11.19
N THR A 144 -22.55 13.42 12.35
CA THR A 144 -23.63 13.54 13.33
C THR A 144 -23.17 14.47 14.45
N LEU A 145 -23.96 15.51 14.73
CA LEU A 145 -23.73 16.42 15.84
C LEU A 145 -24.33 15.88 17.14
N LYS A 146 -23.84 16.34 18.29
CA LYS A 146 -24.42 16.01 19.61
C LYS A 146 -25.85 16.50 19.77
N SER A 147 -26.27 17.51 19.00
CA SER A 147 -27.66 17.98 18.91
C SER A 147 -28.60 16.99 18.22
N GLY A 148 -28.05 15.94 17.58
CA GLY A 148 -28.81 14.99 16.76
C GLY A 148 -28.90 15.38 15.29
N ALA A 149 -28.44 16.56 14.88
CA ALA A 149 -28.42 16.97 13.48
C ALA A 149 -27.42 16.13 12.69
N VAL A 150 -27.79 15.74 11.45
CA VAL A 150 -26.96 14.95 10.56
C VAL A 150 -26.61 15.79 9.33
N LEU A 151 -25.33 15.98 9.09
CA LEU A 151 -24.78 16.65 7.92
C LEU A 151 -24.28 15.60 6.93
N GLY A 152 -24.83 15.56 5.74
CA GLY A 152 -24.45 14.65 4.67
C GLY A 152 -24.42 15.35 3.33
N ALA A 153 -24.24 14.60 2.24
CA ALA A 153 -24.20 15.15 0.88
C ALA A 153 -25.54 15.77 0.45
N GLY A 154 -26.66 15.29 1.00
CA GLY A 154 -28.02 15.73 0.65
C GLY A 154 -28.73 16.55 1.72
N SER A 155 -28.07 16.92 2.83
CA SER A 155 -28.68 17.73 3.88
C SER A 155 -28.48 19.25 3.64
N GLU A 156 -29.33 20.08 4.29
CA GLU A 156 -29.20 21.54 4.33
C GLU A 156 -29.20 22.02 5.80
N PRO A 157 -28.10 22.56 6.33
CA PRO A 157 -26.76 22.62 5.72
C PRO A 157 -26.12 21.22 5.57
N GLY A 158 -25.30 21.05 4.54
CA GLY A 158 -24.74 19.75 4.18
C GLY A 158 -23.22 19.74 4.01
N ILE A 159 -22.72 18.62 3.51
CA ILE A 159 -21.31 18.45 3.15
C ILE A 159 -21.20 18.41 1.64
N LYS A 160 -20.35 19.27 1.05
CA LYS A 160 -19.97 19.16 -0.37
C LYS A 160 -18.75 18.27 -0.51
N PHE A 161 -18.87 17.24 -1.34
CA PHE A 161 -17.83 16.27 -1.65
C PHE A 161 -17.32 16.43 -3.09
N PRO A 162 -16.34 17.29 -3.37
CA PRO A 162 -15.81 17.43 -4.72
C PRO A 162 -15.07 16.14 -5.12
N SER A 163 -15.54 15.49 -6.19
CA SER A 163 -14.88 14.34 -6.84
C SER A 163 -14.55 13.10 -5.97
N ALA A 164 -15.02 13.04 -4.73
CA ALA A 164 -14.65 12.00 -3.78
C ALA A 164 -15.09 10.59 -4.22
N GLY A 165 -16.21 10.47 -4.89
CA GLY A 165 -16.75 9.19 -5.38
C GLY A 165 -16.20 8.74 -6.74
N GLN A 166 -15.53 9.63 -7.50
CA GLN A 166 -15.10 9.32 -8.87
C GLN A 166 -13.62 8.95 -8.97
N SER A 167 -12.73 9.86 -8.58
CA SER A 167 -11.28 9.65 -8.71
C SER A 167 -10.63 8.99 -7.50
N GLY A 168 -11.37 8.92 -6.39
CA GLY A 168 -10.87 8.50 -5.09
C GLY A 168 -10.02 9.57 -4.39
N LEU A 169 -9.82 9.36 -3.11
CA LEU A 169 -9.02 10.21 -2.24
C LEU A 169 -7.57 9.73 -2.27
N LYS A 170 -6.67 10.55 -2.76
CA LYS A 170 -5.24 10.22 -2.76
C LYS A 170 -4.71 10.23 -1.34
N VAL A 171 -3.99 9.19 -0.97
CA VAL A 171 -3.31 9.05 0.32
C VAL A 171 -1.87 9.51 0.15
N GLN A 172 -1.42 10.45 0.99
CA GLN A 172 -0.01 10.85 1.06
C GLN A 172 0.77 9.78 1.82
N LEU A 173 1.69 9.12 1.13
CA LEU A 173 2.59 8.14 1.75
C LEU A 173 3.80 8.86 2.34
N ASP A 174 4.21 8.50 3.55
CA ASP A 174 5.46 8.94 4.18
C ASP A 174 6.69 8.38 3.44
N ARG A 175 6.53 7.22 2.84
CA ARG A 175 7.50 6.51 2.00
C ARG A 175 6.79 5.50 1.10
N ASP A 176 7.47 5.05 0.07
CA ASP A 176 6.98 3.99 -0.79
C ASP A 176 6.68 2.70 0.01
N VAL A 177 5.57 2.05 -0.33
CA VAL A 177 5.18 0.79 0.32
C VAL A 177 5.82 -0.38 -0.42
N ARG A 178 6.68 -1.12 0.26
CA ARG A 178 7.30 -2.33 -0.29
C ARG A 178 6.53 -3.57 0.13
N VAL A 179 6.11 -4.34 -0.85
CA VAL A 179 5.51 -5.67 -0.65
C VAL A 179 6.56 -6.70 -1.03
N GLY A 180 7.10 -7.41 -0.04
CA GLY A 180 8.06 -8.49 -0.27
C GLY A 180 7.35 -9.79 -0.61
N ALA A 181 8.03 -10.68 -1.35
CA ALA A 181 7.53 -12.02 -1.59
C ALA A 181 7.35 -12.78 -0.26
N ASP A 182 6.28 -13.55 -0.14
CA ASP A 182 5.94 -14.39 1.02
C ASP A 182 5.94 -13.65 2.37
N SER A 183 5.78 -12.33 2.32
CA SER A 183 5.75 -11.47 3.51
C SER A 183 4.46 -10.66 3.61
N THR A 184 4.17 -10.16 4.82
CA THR A 184 3.04 -9.26 5.06
C THR A 184 3.55 -7.86 5.36
N SER A 185 3.19 -6.91 4.51
CA SER A 185 3.42 -5.48 4.73
C SER A 185 2.14 -4.87 5.29
N ARG A 186 2.28 -3.94 6.23
CA ARG A 186 1.14 -3.27 6.86
C ARG A 186 1.20 -1.78 6.55
N LEU A 187 0.06 -1.21 6.15
CA LEU A 187 -0.12 0.21 5.90
C LEU A 187 -1.22 0.74 6.82
N VAL A 188 -0.91 1.78 7.58
CA VAL A 188 -1.90 2.50 8.39
C VAL A 188 -2.20 3.83 7.71
N ILE A 189 -3.45 4.03 7.32
CA ILE A 189 -3.96 5.28 6.75
C ILE A 189 -4.54 6.11 7.89
N ASP A 190 -3.99 7.27 8.10
CA ASP A 190 -4.47 8.30 9.02
C ASP A 190 -5.38 9.28 8.25
N PHE A 191 -6.63 9.35 8.65
CA PHE A 191 -7.62 10.24 8.08
C PHE A 191 -7.77 11.46 8.99
N ASP A 192 -7.13 12.56 8.66
CA ASP A 192 -7.21 13.79 9.44
C ASP A 192 -8.58 14.46 9.28
N VAL A 193 -9.50 14.14 10.17
CA VAL A 193 -10.87 14.70 10.17
C VAL A 193 -10.84 16.21 10.35
N GLY A 194 -9.94 16.71 11.21
CA GLY A 194 -9.85 18.14 11.53
C GLY A 194 -9.48 19.01 10.33
N GLU A 195 -8.56 18.52 9.51
CA GLU A 195 -8.13 19.21 8.29
C GLU A 195 -9.04 18.90 7.10
N SER A 196 -9.77 17.77 7.13
CA SER A 196 -10.58 17.30 6.00
C SER A 196 -11.93 17.99 5.85
N PHE A 197 -12.50 18.54 6.92
CA PHE A 197 -13.81 19.21 6.89
C PHE A 197 -13.68 20.71 7.16
N VAL A 198 -13.76 21.51 6.10
CA VAL A 198 -13.58 22.95 6.16
C VAL A 198 -14.93 23.64 6.24
N MET A 199 -15.12 24.54 7.22
CA MET A 199 -16.31 25.37 7.34
C MET A 199 -16.41 26.36 6.17
N ARG A 200 -17.57 26.43 5.55
CA ARG A 200 -17.88 27.42 4.50
C ARG A 200 -18.58 28.61 5.14
N GLY A 201 -17.88 29.76 5.21
CA GLY A 201 -18.44 30.97 5.80
C GLY A 201 -18.99 30.74 7.21
N ASN A 202 -20.25 31.07 7.44
CA ASN A 202 -20.96 30.68 8.67
C ASN A 202 -21.43 29.23 8.52
N ALA A 203 -20.73 28.29 9.15
CA ALA A 203 -20.97 26.85 9.02
C ALA A 203 -22.41 26.42 9.34
N MET A 204 -23.09 27.14 10.22
CA MET A 204 -24.49 26.88 10.57
C MET A 204 -25.45 27.10 9.41
N ARG A 205 -25.07 27.89 8.38
CA ARG A 205 -25.91 28.22 7.22
C ARG A 205 -25.34 27.74 5.88
N SER A 206 -24.00 27.58 5.79
CA SER A 206 -23.31 27.34 4.52
C SER A 206 -22.78 25.90 4.38
N GLY A 207 -22.84 25.11 5.45
CA GLY A 207 -22.38 23.73 5.50
C GLY A 207 -20.85 23.59 5.49
N LEU A 208 -20.40 22.39 5.18
CA LEU A 208 -18.99 22.00 5.16
C LEU A 208 -18.51 21.69 3.75
N LEU A 209 -17.24 21.93 3.50
CA LEU A 209 -16.54 21.45 2.33
C LEU A 209 -15.62 20.30 2.73
N PHE A 210 -15.76 19.17 2.08
CA PHE A 210 -14.87 18.05 2.23
C PHE A 210 -13.61 18.25 1.38
N LYS A 211 -12.47 18.39 2.03
CA LYS A 211 -11.15 18.54 1.43
C LYS A 211 -10.22 17.51 2.06
N PRO A 212 -10.25 16.25 1.59
CA PRO A 212 -9.63 15.14 2.30
C PRO A 212 -8.13 15.32 2.50
N VAL A 213 -7.69 15.09 3.73
CA VAL A 213 -6.28 15.00 4.13
C VAL A 213 -6.05 13.60 4.70
N LEU A 214 -5.32 12.79 3.94
CA LEU A 214 -4.99 11.42 4.31
C LEU A 214 -3.48 11.23 4.23
N ARG A 215 -2.89 10.72 5.29
CA ARG A 215 -1.48 10.35 5.37
C ARG A 215 -1.39 8.86 5.64
N ALA A 216 -0.33 8.20 5.21
CA ALA A 216 -0.14 6.80 5.57
C ALA A 216 1.31 6.48 5.84
N SER A 217 1.49 5.61 6.84
CA SER A 217 2.78 5.08 7.26
C SER A 217 2.83 3.57 7.04
N ALA A 218 3.92 3.12 6.42
CA ALA A 218 4.22 1.69 6.28
C ALA A 218 4.93 1.17 7.53
N ARG A 219 4.47 0.01 8.03
CA ARG A 219 4.98 -0.67 9.22
C ARG A 219 5.35 -2.11 8.92
#